data_9981a2bde5c1869107def2bb54eb561e
#
_entry.id   9981a2bde5c1869107def2bb54eb561e
#
_cell.length_a   1.000
_cell.length_b   1.000
_cell.length_c   1.000
_cell.angle_alpha   90.00
_cell.angle_beta   90.00
_cell.angle_gamma   90.00
#
_symmetry.space_group_name_H-M   'P 1'
#
loop_
_entity.id
_entity.type
_entity.pdbx_description
1 polymer ?
#
loop_
_entity_poly.entity_id
_entity_poly.type
_entity_poly.pdbx_seq_one_letter_code
_entity_poly.pdbx_strand_id
1 'polypeptide(L)' 'MSDAPEYKSWMCLICGYIYREETGASDDGIPPGTRWEDVPINWTCPDCGARKEDFETMAF' A
#
# COMPACT_ATOMS: atom_id res chain seq x y z
N MET A 1 -17.03 -15.74 12.75
CA MET A 1 -15.84 -15.32 12.84
C MET A 1 -15.09 -15.25 11.57
N SER A 2 -14.34 -14.32 11.44
CA SER A 2 -13.75 -14.01 10.21
C SER A 2 -12.34 -14.53 10.15
N ASP A 3 -11.99 -15.13 9.07
CA ASP A 3 -10.64 -15.57 8.86
C ASP A 3 -9.92 -14.69 7.88
N ALA A 4 -10.41 -13.50 7.69
CA ALA A 4 -9.78 -12.59 6.75
C ALA A 4 -8.36 -12.29 7.22
N PRO A 5 -7.40 -12.23 6.31
CA PRO A 5 -6.05 -11.86 6.68
C PRO A 5 -6.04 -10.44 7.23
N GLU A 6 -5.09 -10.20 8.11
CA GLU A 6 -4.95 -8.87 8.68
C GLU A 6 -4.14 -8.01 7.72
N TYR A 7 -4.85 -7.33 6.84
CA TYR A 7 -4.20 -6.44 5.90
C TYR A 7 -3.81 -5.15 6.62
N LYS A 8 -2.69 -4.60 6.21
CA LYS A 8 -2.19 -3.35 6.77
C LYS A 8 -2.43 -2.21 5.81
N SER A 9 -2.38 -1.01 6.35
CA SER A 9 -2.44 0.21 5.55
C SER A 9 -1.11 0.92 5.66
N TRP A 10 -0.69 1.53 4.57
CA TRP A 10 0.61 2.19 4.49
C TRP A 10 0.40 3.61 3.99
N MET A 11 0.94 4.58 4.70
CA MET A 11 0.74 5.98 4.36
C MET A 11 2.02 6.57 3.80
N CYS A 12 1.89 7.29 2.70
CA CYS A 12 2.99 8.05 2.15
C CYS A 12 3.28 9.23 3.06
N LEU A 13 4.51 9.32 3.52
CA LEU A 13 4.91 10.38 4.43
C LEU A 13 5.08 11.72 3.74
N ILE A 14 5.03 11.73 2.41
CA ILE A 14 5.22 12.94 1.64
C ILE A 14 3.90 13.63 1.33
N CYS A 15 2.92 12.88 0.82
CA CYS A 15 1.65 13.46 0.39
C CYS A 15 0.44 12.93 1.15
N GLY A 16 0.59 11.88 1.95
CA GLY A 16 -0.53 11.32 2.71
C GLY A 16 -1.35 10.30 1.98
N TYR A 17 -0.90 9.84 0.82
CA TYR A 17 -1.60 8.79 0.10
C TYR A 17 -1.62 7.51 0.94
N ILE A 18 -2.74 6.81 0.93
CA ILE A 18 -2.89 5.58 1.70
C ILE A 18 -2.94 4.40 0.75
N TYR A 19 -1.99 3.48 0.90
CA TYR A 19 -2.03 2.20 0.21
C TYR A 19 -2.62 1.17 1.15
N ARG A 20 -3.71 0.53 0.72
CA ARG A 20 -4.34 -0.51 1.52
C ARG A 20 -4.08 -1.85 0.87
N GLU A 21 -3.51 -2.76 1.64
CA GLU A 21 -3.23 -4.10 1.11
C GLU A 21 -4.50 -4.79 0.68
N GLU A 22 -5.60 -4.49 1.36
CA GLU A 22 -6.88 -5.12 1.07
C GLU A 22 -7.39 -4.75 -0.31
N THR A 23 -7.25 -3.49 -0.70
CA THR A 23 -7.78 -3.02 -1.97
C THR A 23 -6.74 -2.95 -3.07
N GLY A 24 -5.46 -2.95 -2.71
CA GLY A 24 -4.40 -2.85 -3.69
C GLY A 24 -4.36 -1.49 -4.36
N ALA A 25 -3.77 -1.44 -5.53
CA ALA A 25 -3.68 -0.23 -6.34
C ALA A 25 -3.91 -0.64 -7.79
N SER A 26 -5.16 -0.95 -8.11
CA SER A 26 -5.51 -1.50 -9.43
C SER A 26 -5.06 -0.60 -10.57
N ASP A 27 -5.11 0.70 -10.37
CA ASP A 27 -4.69 1.64 -11.40
C ASP A 27 -3.21 1.51 -11.73
N ASP A 28 -2.45 0.96 -10.80
CA ASP A 28 -1.01 0.76 -10.99
C ASP A 28 -0.68 -0.70 -11.25
N GLY A 29 -1.69 -1.53 -11.46
CA GLY A 29 -1.47 -2.93 -11.72
C GLY A 29 -1.24 -3.77 -10.49
N ILE A 30 -1.57 -3.24 -9.31
CA ILE A 30 -1.43 -3.97 -8.05
C ILE A 30 -2.80 -4.51 -7.67
N PRO A 31 -3.01 -5.83 -7.73
CA PRO A 31 -4.34 -6.38 -7.45
C PRO A 31 -4.69 -6.29 -5.97
N PRO A 32 -6.00 -6.34 -5.65
CA PRO A 32 -6.41 -6.38 -4.24
C PRO A 32 -5.80 -7.57 -3.52
N GLY A 33 -5.45 -7.37 -2.26
CA GLY A 33 -4.86 -8.43 -1.45
C GLY A 33 -3.36 -8.53 -1.57
N THR A 34 -2.72 -7.61 -2.29
CA THR A 34 -1.27 -7.61 -2.41
C THR A 34 -0.66 -7.03 -1.15
N ARG A 35 0.14 -7.83 -0.47
CA ARG A 35 0.84 -7.38 0.71
C ARG A 35 1.92 -6.38 0.32
N TRP A 36 2.27 -5.50 1.27
CA TRP A 36 3.26 -4.48 0.99
C TRP A 36 4.58 -5.08 0.51
N GLU A 37 4.96 -6.19 1.09
CA GLU A 37 6.21 -6.84 0.71
C GLU A 37 6.16 -7.42 -0.70
N ASP A 38 4.95 -7.64 -1.24
CA ASP A 38 4.78 -8.14 -2.59
C ASP A 38 4.62 -7.03 -3.61
N VAL A 39 4.49 -5.80 -3.16
CA VAL A 39 4.44 -4.66 -4.08
C VAL A 39 5.83 -4.48 -4.68
N PRO A 40 5.93 -4.31 -6.00
CA PRO A 40 7.24 -4.18 -6.63
C PRO A 40 8.07 -3.09 -6.00
N ILE A 41 9.37 -3.34 -5.87
CA ILE A 41 10.26 -2.38 -5.20
C ILE A 41 10.33 -1.06 -5.96
N ASN A 42 10.06 -1.10 -7.25
CA ASN A 42 10.10 0.10 -8.07
C ASN A 42 8.74 0.80 -8.18
N TRP A 43 7.73 0.32 -7.43
CA TRP A 43 6.45 0.99 -7.40
C TRP A 43 6.60 2.32 -6.66
N THR A 44 5.91 3.34 -7.16
CA THR A 44 5.97 4.65 -6.54
C THR A 44 4.56 5.13 -6.24
N CYS A 45 4.48 6.11 -5.32
CA CYS A 45 3.21 6.71 -4.97
C CYS A 45 2.57 7.35 -6.19
N PRO A 46 1.31 7.02 -6.50
CA PRO A 46 0.66 7.59 -7.69
C PRO A 46 0.36 9.08 -7.55
N ASP A 47 0.38 9.61 -6.33
CA ASP A 47 0.09 11.01 -6.12
C ASP A 47 1.32 11.90 -6.20
N CYS A 48 2.43 11.46 -5.63
CA CYS A 48 3.60 12.32 -5.55
C CYS A 48 4.88 11.68 -6.07
N GLY A 49 4.84 10.39 -6.40
CA GLY A 49 6.02 9.71 -6.91
C GLY A 49 7.00 9.26 -5.85
N ALA A 50 6.61 9.30 -4.58
CA ALA A 50 7.48 8.85 -3.52
C ALA A 50 7.72 7.35 -3.63
N ARG A 51 8.83 6.90 -3.08
CA ARG A 51 9.17 5.48 -3.14
C ARG A 51 8.60 4.75 -1.95
N LYS A 52 8.67 3.42 -1.99
CA LYS A 52 8.15 2.60 -0.89
C LYS A 52 8.80 2.96 0.44
N GLU A 53 10.05 3.35 0.42
CA GLU A 53 10.75 3.69 1.65
C GLU A 53 10.18 4.94 2.32
N ASP A 54 9.38 5.71 1.59
CA ASP A 54 8.74 6.90 2.14
C ASP A 54 7.35 6.59 2.69
N PHE A 55 7.01 5.32 2.82
CA PHE A 55 5.73 4.90 3.38
C PHE A 55 5.94 4.32 4.77
N GLU A 56 4.93 4.46 5.61
CA GLU A 56 4.98 3.93 6.96
C GLU A 56 3.69 3.19 7.25
N THR A 57 3.81 2.08 7.99
CA THR A 57 2.64 1.29 8.36
C THR A 57 1.75 2.08 9.31
N MET A 58 0.46 2.05 9.02
CA MET A 58 -0.52 2.67 9.91
C MET A 58 -1.29 1.58 10.62
N ALA A 59 -1.42 1.71 11.92
CA ALA A 59 -2.24 0.79 12.72
C ALA A 59 -3.56 1.47 13.02
N PHE A 60 -4.62 0.90 12.50
CA PHE A 60 -5.96 1.41 12.79
C PHE A 60 -6.66 0.49 13.75
#